data_792eaa2627ec27e193d332583f4b266f
#
_entry.id   792eaa2627ec27e193d332583f4b266f
#
_cell.length_a   1.000
_cell.length_b   1.000
_cell.length_c   1.000
_cell.angle_alpha   90.00
_cell.angle_beta   90.00
_cell.angle_gamma   90.00
#
_symmetry.space_group_name_H-M   'P 1'
#
loop_
_entity.id
_entity.type
_entity.pdbx_description
1 polymer ?
#
loop_
_entity_poly.entity_id
_entity_poly.type
_entity_poly.pdbx_seq_one_letter_code
_entity_poly.pdbx_strand_id
1 'polypeptide(L)'
;MSGRKSGLERSRSVVVIAGEDRNDRESLKILLEEQQPGLRGGIVQIRDPVRLHKATGANLSKRVRTIVNKAQGVAEKQGEGTRVACLYVHEDLDGVDGNVYLETRQRVEQEIRRQLGCGHYVLAVAEMEAWMLLFPDALSAVVKAWKVPAKYRGKDTGRFQDPKRILMREVSGTKGRRYTESDAPEVFRAVIDGGYHRSPLGSNRSWSHFYQDVELCGRQHLHG
;
A
#
# COMPACT_ATOMS: atom_id res chain seq x y z
N MET A 1 35.36 8.25 -40.71
CA MET A 1 34.29 7.27 -40.39
C MET A 1 34.00 7.37 -38.89
N SER A 2 32.96 8.10 -38.55
CA SER A 2 32.60 8.37 -37.16
C SER A 2 31.56 7.32 -36.72
N GLY A 3 32.00 6.40 -35.87
CA GLY A 3 31.14 5.35 -35.31
C GLY A 3 30.17 5.96 -34.29
N ARG A 4 28.89 6.08 -34.64
CA ARG A 4 27.82 6.32 -33.68
C ARG A 4 27.75 5.14 -32.69
N LYS A 5 28.22 5.37 -31.50
CA LYS A 5 27.86 4.47 -30.34
C LYS A 5 26.37 4.65 -30.13
N SER A 6 25.56 3.66 -30.55
CA SER A 6 24.17 3.51 -30.12
C SER A 6 24.19 3.10 -28.65
N GLY A 7 24.18 4.09 -27.76
CA GLY A 7 23.86 3.85 -26.36
C GLY A 7 22.42 3.28 -26.31
N LEU A 8 22.25 2.03 -25.91
CA LEU A 8 20.96 1.51 -25.49
C LEU A 8 20.50 2.43 -24.34
N GLU A 9 19.60 3.37 -24.64
CA GLU A 9 18.88 4.10 -23.59
C GLU A 9 18.15 3.05 -22.76
N ARG A 10 18.60 2.83 -21.52
CA ARG A 10 17.86 2.00 -20.57
C ARG A 10 16.49 2.62 -20.42
N SER A 11 15.46 1.92 -20.89
CA SER A 11 14.07 2.31 -20.73
C SER A 11 13.80 2.57 -19.24
N ARG A 12 13.51 3.83 -18.92
CA ARG A 12 13.18 4.22 -17.54
C ARG A 12 11.86 3.56 -17.15
N SER A 13 11.80 3.02 -15.94
CA SER A 13 10.58 2.43 -15.42
C SER A 13 10.21 3.04 -14.07
N VAL A 14 8.92 3.08 -13.79
CA VAL A 14 8.37 3.62 -12.54
C VAL A 14 7.39 2.63 -11.91
N VAL A 15 7.30 2.66 -10.60
CA VAL A 15 6.22 2.03 -9.86
C VAL A 15 5.09 3.03 -9.68
N VAL A 16 3.86 2.60 -9.94
CA VAL A 16 2.69 3.46 -9.81
C VAL A 16 1.84 3.01 -8.64
N ILE A 17 1.40 3.95 -7.81
CA ILE A 17 0.45 3.73 -6.72
C ILE A 17 -0.87 4.39 -7.05
N ALA A 18 -1.97 3.66 -6.87
CA ALA A 18 -3.33 4.15 -6.86
C ALA A 18 -4.01 3.74 -5.54
N GLY A 19 -4.96 4.50 -5.04
CA GLY A 19 -5.66 4.18 -3.79
C GLY A 19 -6.83 5.11 -3.53
N GLU A 20 -7.61 4.80 -2.49
CA GLU A 20 -8.84 5.53 -2.18
C GLU A 20 -8.56 6.98 -1.81
N ASP A 21 -7.60 7.22 -0.92
CA ASP A 21 -7.25 8.56 -0.49
C ASP A 21 -5.74 8.88 -0.59
N ARG A 22 -5.37 10.09 -0.18
CA ARG A 22 -4.00 10.56 -0.21
C ARG A 22 -3.13 9.94 0.88
N ASN A 23 -3.67 9.78 2.09
CA ASN A 23 -2.90 9.33 3.24
C ASN A 23 -2.50 7.87 3.08
N ASP A 24 -3.41 7.05 2.52
CA ASP A 24 -3.13 5.65 2.20
C ASP A 24 -2.02 5.52 1.16
N ARG A 25 -2.10 6.33 0.08
CA ARG A 25 -1.06 6.31 -0.96
C ARG A 25 0.31 6.74 -0.44
N GLU A 26 0.37 7.77 0.42
CA GLU A 26 1.61 8.20 1.06
C GLU A 26 2.16 7.14 2.02
N SER A 27 1.29 6.53 2.81
CA SER A 27 1.64 5.43 3.71
C SER A 27 2.20 4.24 2.94
N LEU A 28 1.53 3.84 1.87
CA LEU A 28 1.98 2.74 1.01
C LEU A 28 3.33 3.06 0.34
N LYS A 29 3.52 4.32 -0.09
CA LYS A 29 4.79 4.79 -0.65
C LYS A 29 5.94 4.64 0.35
N ILE A 30 5.75 5.09 1.60
CA ILE A 30 6.74 4.98 2.67
C ILE A 30 7.14 3.51 2.87
N LEU A 31 6.17 2.61 2.93
CA LEU A 31 6.41 1.18 3.11
C LEU A 31 7.12 0.54 1.90
N LEU A 32 6.77 0.93 0.67
CA LEU A 32 7.41 0.45 -0.54
C LEU A 32 8.87 0.92 -0.65
N GLU A 33 9.16 2.18 -0.35
CA GLU A 33 10.50 2.76 -0.40
C GLU A 33 11.44 2.15 0.64
N GLU A 34 10.91 1.67 1.77
CA GLU A 34 11.72 0.95 2.77
C GLU A 34 12.08 -0.45 2.31
N GLN A 35 11.10 -1.20 1.80
CA GLN A 35 11.34 -2.57 1.36
C GLN A 35 12.18 -2.65 0.08
N GLN A 36 12.07 -1.63 -0.77
CA GLN A 36 12.77 -1.52 -2.04
C GLN A 36 13.44 -0.15 -2.14
N PRO A 37 14.59 0.07 -1.48
CA PRO A 37 15.25 1.38 -1.47
C PRO A 37 15.59 1.92 -2.87
N GLY A 38 15.77 1.03 -3.85
CA GLY A 38 15.96 1.40 -5.26
C GLY A 38 14.77 2.10 -5.92
N LEU A 39 13.58 2.07 -5.27
CA LEU A 39 12.38 2.77 -5.76
C LEU A 39 12.32 4.24 -5.35
N ARG A 40 13.20 4.72 -4.48
CA ARG A 40 13.20 6.12 -4.05
C ARG A 40 13.31 7.06 -5.24
N GLY A 41 12.31 7.95 -5.37
CA GLY A 41 12.18 8.84 -6.53
C GLY A 41 11.62 8.18 -7.81
N GLY A 42 11.39 6.87 -7.82
CA GLY A 42 10.78 6.13 -8.93
C GLY A 42 9.31 5.76 -8.71
N ILE A 43 8.69 6.22 -7.62
CA ILE A 43 7.28 5.96 -7.31
C ILE A 43 6.44 7.17 -7.72
N VAL A 44 5.40 6.92 -8.51
CA VAL A 44 4.44 7.93 -8.99
C VAL A 44 3.04 7.58 -8.49
N GLN A 45 2.23 8.58 -8.17
CA GLN A 45 0.88 8.36 -7.64
C GLN A 45 -0.20 8.83 -8.61
N ILE A 46 -1.26 8.01 -8.75
CA ILE A 46 -2.53 8.42 -9.34
C ILE A 46 -3.35 9.10 -8.25
N ARG A 47 -3.78 10.34 -8.49
CA ARG A 47 -4.50 11.14 -7.47
C ARG A 47 -5.99 10.85 -7.40
N ASP A 48 -6.56 10.27 -8.44
CA ASP A 48 -7.99 9.93 -8.49
C ASP A 48 -8.29 8.76 -7.55
N PRO A 49 -9.42 8.82 -6.83
CA PRO A 49 -9.85 7.72 -5.97
C PRO A 49 -10.12 6.43 -6.75
N VAL A 50 -9.77 5.31 -6.16
CA VAL A 50 -10.02 3.97 -6.71
C VAL A 50 -11.16 3.32 -5.93
N ARG A 51 -12.00 2.52 -6.62
CA ARG A 51 -13.07 1.72 -6.03
C ARG A 51 -13.29 0.45 -6.84
N LEU A 52 -12.58 -0.63 -6.50
CA LEU A 52 -12.60 -1.91 -7.21
C LEU A 52 -13.27 -3.03 -6.41
N HIS A 53 -13.16 -3.01 -5.07
CA HIS A 53 -13.53 -4.15 -4.21
C HIS A 53 -14.96 -4.65 -4.43
N LYS A 54 -15.92 -3.74 -4.69
CA LYS A 54 -17.34 -4.10 -4.97
C LYS A 54 -17.64 -4.32 -6.46
N ALA A 55 -16.66 -4.12 -7.35
CA ALA A 55 -16.87 -4.28 -8.77
C ALA A 55 -16.68 -5.74 -9.21
N THR A 56 -17.46 -6.19 -10.19
CA THR A 56 -17.40 -7.54 -10.76
C THR A 56 -17.56 -7.51 -12.27
N GLY A 57 -17.17 -8.59 -12.96
CA GLY A 57 -17.39 -8.78 -14.39
C GLY A 57 -16.92 -7.60 -15.26
N ALA A 58 -17.74 -7.20 -16.22
CA ALA A 58 -17.42 -6.11 -17.16
C ALA A 58 -17.17 -4.75 -16.47
N ASN A 59 -17.85 -4.49 -15.34
CA ASN A 59 -17.64 -3.26 -14.58
C ASN A 59 -16.23 -3.22 -13.94
N LEU A 60 -15.78 -4.33 -13.35
CA LEU A 60 -14.41 -4.44 -12.82
C LEU A 60 -13.41 -4.22 -13.95
N SER A 61 -13.58 -4.91 -15.08
CA SER A 61 -12.68 -4.80 -16.22
C SER A 61 -12.57 -3.36 -16.75
N LYS A 62 -13.69 -2.65 -16.85
CA LYS A 62 -13.73 -1.24 -17.26
C LYS A 62 -12.98 -0.33 -16.24
N ARG A 63 -13.21 -0.53 -14.95
CA ARG A 63 -12.54 0.28 -13.90
C ARG A 63 -11.04 0.04 -13.87
N VAL A 64 -10.61 -1.22 -13.94
CA VAL A 64 -9.19 -1.57 -14.00
C VAL A 64 -8.54 -0.95 -15.24
N ARG A 65 -9.17 -1.04 -16.42
CA ARG A 65 -8.66 -0.38 -17.63
C ARG A 65 -8.44 1.11 -17.45
N THR A 66 -9.37 1.79 -16.79
CA THR A 66 -9.23 3.22 -16.50
C THR A 66 -7.99 3.49 -15.63
N ILE A 67 -7.74 2.67 -14.61
CA ILE A 67 -6.57 2.82 -13.73
C ILE A 67 -5.28 2.51 -14.50
N VAL A 68 -5.25 1.46 -15.29
CA VAL A 68 -4.09 1.09 -16.13
C VAL A 68 -3.74 2.20 -17.11
N ASN A 69 -4.73 2.78 -17.81
CA ASN A 69 -4.50 3.90 -18.71
C ASN A 69 -3.95 5.13 -17.98
N LYS A 70 -4.46 5.42 -16.78
CA LYS A 70 -3.92 6.51 -15.94
C LYS A 70 -2.49 6.22 -15.49
N ALA A 71 -2.18 4.97 -15.12
CA ALA A 71 -0.84 4.55 -14.73
C ALA A 71 0.14 4.74 -15.89
N GLN A 72 -0.22 4.36 -17.09
CA GLN A 72 0.59 4.59 -18.30
C GLN A 72 0.78 6.09 -18.55
N GLY A 73 -0.28 6.88 -18.49
CA GLY A 73 -0.20 8.33 -18.69
C GLY A 73 0.64 9.07 -17.64
N VAL A 74 0.67 8.62 -16.36
CA VAL A 74 1.55 9.24 -15.36
C VAL A 74 3.00 8.78 -15.53
N ALA A 75 3.24 7.56 -16.03
CA ALA A 75 4.57 7.09 -16.37
C ALA A 75 5.16 7.89 -17.55
N GLU A 76 4.39 8.08 -18.61
CA GLU A 76 4.81 8.88 -19.80
C GLU A 76 5.21 10.31 -19.43
N LYS A 77 4.53 10.92 -18.45
CA LYS A 77 4.89 12.25 -17.94
C LYS A 77 6.26 12.30 -17.22
N GLN A 78 6.83 11.16 -16.84
CA GLN A 78 8.17 11.10 -16.23
C GLN A 78 9.30 11.10 -17.26
N GLY A 79 8.97 11.02 -18.55
CA GLY A 79 9.91 11.05 -19.67
C GLY A 79 9.43 10.13 -20.79
N GLU A 80 9.83 10.46 -22.01
CA GLU A 80 9.52 9.67 -23.21
C GLU A 80 10.03 8.22 -23.03
N GLY A 81 9.21 7.24 -23.36
CA GLY A 81 9.55 5.82 -23.24
C GLY A 81 9.53 5.25 -21.82
N THR A 82 9.17 6.06 -20.80
CA THR A 82 9.02 5.55 -19.42
C THR A 82 7.86 4.57 -19.34
N ARG A 83 8.10 3.40 -18.72
CA ARG A 83 7.11 2.32 -18.59
C ARG A 83 6.68 2.13 -17.13
N VAL A 84 5.50 1.57 -16.94
CA VAL A 84 5.04 1.08 -15.64
C VAL A 84 5.70 -0.25 -15.36
N ALA A 85 6.62 -0.30 -14.39
CA ALA A 85 7.24 -1.54 -13.93
C ALA A 85 6.27 -2.36 -13.10
N CYS A 86 5.52 -1.70 -12.22
CA CYS A 86 4.51 -2.34 -11.38
C CYS A 86 3.43 -1.33 -10.97
N LEU A 87 2.19 -1.80 -10.81
CA LEU A 87 1.06 -1.02 -10.30
C LEU A 87 0.60 -1.61 -8.97
N TYR A 88 0.60 -0.79 -7.91
CA TYR A 88 -0.01 -1.11 -6.62
C TYR A 88 -1.32 -0.35 -6.49
N VAL A 89 -2.42 -1.08 -6.29
CA VAL A 89 -3.74 -0.51 -6.07
C VAL A 89 -4.19 -0.82 -4.66
N HIS A 90 -4.37 0.22 -3.84
CA HIS A 90 -4.81 0.08 -2.46
C HIS A 90 -6.28 0.41 -2.30
N GLU A 91 -6.96 -0.39 -1.49
CA GLU A 91 -8.33 -0.14 -0.98
C GLU A 91 -8.49 -0.80 0.40
N ASP A 92 -9.39 -0.27 1.19
CA ASP A 92 -9.88 -0.91 2.41
C ASP A 92 -11.00 -1.91 2.10
N LEU A 93 -11.02 -3.02 2.83
CA LEU A 93 -12.07 -4.05 2.67
C LEU A 93 -13.39 -3.61 3.30
N ASP A 94 -13.34 -2.71 4.30
CA ASP A 94 -14.47 -2.39 5.18
C ASP A 94 -15.05 -3.62 5.89
N GLY A 95 -14.23 -4.61 6.19
CA GLY A 95 -14.67 -5.88 6.78
C GLY A 95 -13.51 -6.70 7.36
N VAL A 96 -13.83 -7.64 8.24
CA VAL A 96 -12.85 -8.49 8.91
C VAL A 96 -12.25 -9.56 7.97
N ASP A 97 -11.12 -10.13 8.38
CA ASP A 97 -10.45 -11.19 7.65
C ASP A 97 -11.34 -12.44 7.47
N GLY A 98 -11.37 -12.95 6.24
CA GLY A 98 -12.16 -14.13 5.88
C GLY A 98 -12.13 -14.42 4.37
N ASN A 99 -13.05 -15.24 3.91
CA ASN A 99 -13.13 -15.66 2.50
C ASN A 99 -13.39 -14.46 1.57
N VAL A 100 -14.21 -13.50 1.99
CA VAL A 100 -14.50 -12.28 1.20
C VAL A 100 -13.24 -11.52 0.87
N TYR A 101 -12.30 -11.41 1.82
CA TYR A 101 -10.98 -10.81 1.58
C TYR A 101 -10.21 -11.56 0.48
N LEU A 102 -10.10 -12.88 0.60
CA LEU A 102 -9.33 -13.70 -0.34
C LEU A 102 -9.90 -13.65 -1.75
N GLU A 103 -11.22 -13.85 -1.88
CA GLU A 103 -11.92 -13.84 -3.16
C GLU A 103 -11.84 -12.46 -3.85
N THR A 104 -12.03 -11.40 -3.08
CA THR A 104 -11.97 -10.03 -3.60
C THR A 104 -10.56 -9.69 -4.07
N ARG A 105 -9.54 -9.96 -3.22
CA ARG A 105 -8.15 -9.73 -3.56
C ARG A 105 -7.77 -10.49 -4.82
N GLN A 106 -8.03 -11.78 -4.87
CA GLN A 106 -7.71 -12.62 -6.03
C GLN A 106 -8.39 -12.13 -7.31
N ARG A 107 -9.69 -11.85 -7.26
CA ARG A 107 -10.47 -11.39 -8.41
C ARG A 107 -9.93 -10.09 -9.00
N VAL A 108 -9.68 -9.10 -8.15
CA VAL A 108 -9.21 -7.78 -8.61
C VAL A 108 -7.77 -7.86 -9.09
N GLU A 109 -6.89 -8.55 -8.38
CA GLU A 109 -5.48 -8.70 -8.76
C GLU A 109 -5.33 -9.44 -10.09
N GLN A 110 -6.08 -10.50 -10.31
CA GLN A 110 -6.08 -11.21 -11.61
C GLN A 110 -6.47 -10.28 -12.75
N GLU A 111 -7.48 -9.43 -12.56
CA GLU A 111 -7.90 -8.49 -13.59
C GLU A 111 -6.84 -7.40 -13.85
N ILE A 112 -6.17 -6.90 -12.81
CA ILE A 112 -5.06 -5.95 -12.97
C ILE A 112 -3.93 -6.61 -13.77
N ARG A 113 -3.51 -7.82 -13.40
CA ARG A 113 -2.43 -8.54 -14.07
C ARG A 113 -2.77 -8.90 -15.52
N ARG A 114 -4.02 -9.23 -15.80
CA ARG A 114 -4.48 -9.50 -17.15
C ARG A 114 -4.33 -8.30 -18.08
N GLN A 115 -4.48 -7.08 -17.56
CA GLN A 115 -4.44 -5.85 -18.38
C GLN A 115 -3.07 -5.18 -18.43
N LEU A 116 -2.24 -5.33 -17.40
CA LEU A 116 -0.95 -4.65 -17.30
C LEU A 116 0.26 -5.60 -17.26
N GLY A 117 0.04 -6.87 -16.93
CA GLY A 117 1.12 -7.86 -16.75
C GLY A 117 1.68 -7.87 -15.33
N CYS A 118 2.06 -6.71 -14.76
CA CYS A 118 2.53 -6.61 -13.38
C CYS A 118 1.65 -5.66 -12.56
N GLY A 119 1.04 -6.20 -11.50
CA GLY A 119 0.26 -5.39 -10.58
C GLY A 119 -0.18 -6.18 -9.36
N HIS A 120 -0.34 -5.47 -8.26
CA HIS A 120 -0.73 -6.01 -6.97
C HIS A 120 -1.94 -5.25 -6.43
N TYR A 121 -2.88 -6.00 -5.88
CA TYR A 121 -4.04 -5.43 -5.22
C TYR A 121 -3.86 -5.51 -3.71
N VAL A 122 -3.50 -4.38 -3.11
CA VAL A 122 -3.25 -4.19 -1.68
C VAL A 122 -4.58 -3.89 -1.00
N LEU A 123 -5.33 -4.94 -0.68
CA LEU A 123 -6.62 -4.83 0.03
C LEU A 123 -6.35 -4.92 1.53
N ALA A 124 -6.44 -3.79 2.26
CA ALA A 124 -6.29 -3.82 3.69
C ALA A 124 -7.51 -4.46 4.35
N VAL A 125 -7.30 -5.46 5.23
CA VAL A 125 -8.38 -6.08 6.00
C VAL A 125 -8.85 -5.09 7.05
N ALA A 126 -10.15 -4.89 7.12
CA ALA A 126 -10.82 -3.78 7.75
C ALA A 126 -10.39 -2.45 7.14
N GLU A 127 -9.31 -1.88 7.60
CA GLU A 127 -8.75 -0.59 7.20
C GLU A 127 -7.24 -0.62 7.38
N MET A 128 -6.50 0.33 6.78
CA MET A 128 -5.05 0.46 6.98
C MET A 128 -4.68 0.70 8.45
N GLU A 129 -5.56 1.25 9.25
CA GLU A 129 -5.41 1.42 10.69
C GLU A 129 -5.21 0.10 11.45
N ALA A 130 -5.73 -1.01 10.93
CA ALA A 130 -5.47 -2.33 11.48
C ALA A 130 -3.98 -2.69 11.44
N TRP A 131 -3.26 -2.24 10.40
CA TRP A 131 -1.81 -2.45 10.32
C TRP A 131 -1.04 -1.65 11.37
N MET A 132 -1.49 -0.41 11.68
CA MET A 132 -0.83 0.43 12.68
C MET A 132 -0.89 -0.18 14.08
N LEU A 133 -1.96 -0.90 14.39
CA LEU A 133 -2.13 -1.58 15.69
C LEU A 133 -1.15 -2.74 15.90
N LEU A 134 -0.47 -3.21 14.86
CA LEU A 134 0.67 -4.13 14.95
C LEU A 134 1.91 -3.49 15.61
N PHE A 135 1.98 -2.15 15.67
CA PHE A 135 3.16 -1.38 16.03
C PHE A 135 2.90 -0.40 17.19
N PRO A 136 2.59 -0.90 18.40
CA PRO A 136 2.27 -0.04 19.55
C PRO A 136 3.37 0.97 19.89
N ASP A 137 4.63 0.60 19.68
CA ASP A 137 5.76 1.46 20.01
C ASP A 137 5.96 2.58 18.97
N ALA A 138 5.64 2.32 17.69
CA ALA A 138 5.62 3.36 16.67
C ALA A 138 4.53 4.41 16.95
N LEU A 139 3.32 3.99 17.33
CA LEU A 139 2.25 4.90 17.75
C LEU A 139 2.70 5.78 18.92
N SER A 140 3.41 5.19 19.90
CA SER A 140 3.94 5.92 21.05
C SER A 140 5.12 6.83 20.69
N ALA A 141 5.85 6.52 19.62
CA ALA A 141 6.93 7.38 19.10
C ALA A 141 6.37 8.65 18.45
N VAL A 142 5.25 8.56 17.74
CA VAL A 142 4.57 9.72 17.13
C VAL A 142 3.96 10.61 18.21
N VAL A 143 3.21 10.03 19.14
CA VAL A 143 2.64 10.76 20.28
C VAL A 143 2.82 9.93 21.55
N LYS A 144 3.63 10.41 22.49
CA LYS A 144 3.99 9.69 23.72
C LYS A 144 2.77 9.19 24.51
N ALA A 145 1.65 9.91 24.42
CA ALA A 145 0.40 9.56 25.09
C ALA A 145 -0.39 8.45 24.39
N TRP A 146 -0.10 8.13 23.12
CA TRP A 146 -0.79 7.07 22.38
C TRP A 146 -0.32 5.71 22.87
N LYS A 147 -1.20 5.00 23.54
CA LYS A 147 -0.90 3.69 24.12
C LYS A 147 -1.95 2.68 23.70
N VAL A 148 -1.51 1.65 23.00
CA VAL A 148 -2.39 0.53 22.64
C VAL A 148 -2.72 -0.26 23.92
N PRO A 149 -4.00 -0.36 24.30
CA PRO A 149 -4.42 -1.15 25.47
C PRO A 149 -3.98 -2.61 25.37
N ALA A 150 -3.66 -3.23 26.51
CA ALA A 150 -3.18 -4.62 26.57
C ALA A 150 -4.10 -5.62 25.87
N LYS A 151 -5.42 -5.39 25.90
CA LYS A 151 -6.43 -6.24 25.24
C LYS A 151 -6.28 -6.33 23.72
N TYR A 152 -5.59 -5.37 23.07
CA TYR A 152 -5.36 -5.33 21.63
C TYR A 152 -3.93 -5.73 21.23
N ARG A 153 -2.98 -5.69 22.17
CA ARG A 153 -1.58 -6.01 21.88
C ARG A 153 -1.38 -7.48 21.56
N GLY A 154 -0.59 -7.79 20.54
CA GLY A 154 -0.26 -9.16 20.18
C GLY A 154 -1.42 -9.96 19.60
N LYS A 155 -2.47 -9.30 19.14
CA LYS A 155 -3.66 -9.94 18.56
C LYS A 155 -3.59 -9.99 17.04
N ASP A 156 -4.50 -10.76 16.45
CA ASP A 156 -4.82 -10.70 15.03
C ASP A 156 -5.68 -9.45 14.77
N THR A 157 -5.03 -8.40 14.28
CA THR A 157 -5.70 -7.11 14.04
C THR A 157 -6.65 -7.15 12.84
N GLY A 158 -6.52 -8.14 11.95
CA GLY A 158 -7.47 -8.38 10.87
C GLY A 158 -8.87 -8.83 11.33
N ARG A 159 -9.03 -9.16 12.62
CA ARG A 159 -10.32 -9.48 13.23
C ARG A 159 -10.98 -8.31 13.93
N PHE A 160 -10.35 -7.13 13.96
CA PHE A 160 -10.95 -5.95 14.56
C PHE A 160 -11.96 -5.33 13.60
N GLN A 161 -13.18 -5.10 14.09
CA GLN A 161 -14.26 -4.57 13.24
C GLN A 161 -14.10 -3.09 12.90
N ASP A 162 -13.45 -2.30 13.78
CA ASP A 162 -13.33 -0.85 13.63
C ASP A 162 -11.97 -0.38 14.19
N PRO A 163 -10.87 -0.65 13.47
CA PRO A 163 -9.51 -0.28 13.91
C PRO A 163 -9.33 1.23 14.07
N LYS A 164 -9.93 2.02 13.20
CA LYS A 164 -9.93 3.49 13.27
C LYS A 164 -10.54 3.99 14.58
N ARG A 165 -11.68 3.45 14.97
CA ARG A 165 -12.30 3.79 16.25
C ARG A 165 -11.42 3.38 17.43
N ILE A 166 -10.73 2.24 17.37
CA ILE A 166 -9.77 1.82 18.40
C ILE A 166 -8.67 2.88 18.53
N LEU A 167 -8.06 3.32 17.41
CA LEU A 167 -7.05 4.38 17.42
C LEU A 167 -7.59 5.70 17.99
N MET A 168 -8.74 6.13 17.50
CA MET A 168 -9.32 7.43 17.89
C MET A 168 -9.80 7.48 19.34
N ARG A 169 -10.36 6.39 19.89
CA ARG A 169 -11.01 6.41 21.20
C ARG A 169 -10.22 5.74 22.29
N GLU A 170 -9.54 4.63 21.99
CA GLU A 170 -8.90 3.81 23.02
C GLU A 170 -7.39 3.99 23.07
N VAL A 171 -6.75 4.29 21.95
CA VAL A 171 -5.30 4.57 21.87
C VAL A 171 -5.01 6.03 22.15
N SER A 172 -5.75 6.95 21.49
CA SER A 172 -5.50 8.40 21.54
C SER A 172 -6.56 9.21 22.32
N GLY A 173 -7.65 8.57 22.75
CA GLY A 173 -8.88 9.27 23.15
C GLY A 173 -8.87 10.00 24.49
N THR A 174 -7.95 9.72 25.42
CA THR A 174 -8.08 10.20 26.81
C THR A 174 -7.06 11.26 27.22
N LYS A 175 -5.90 11.33 26.58
CA LYS A 175 -4.83 12.28 26.92
C LYS A 175 -4.06 12.70 25.67
N GLY A 176 -4.03 13.98 25.37
CA GLY A 176 -3.24 14.55 24.28
C GLY A 176 -4.02 14.68 22.95
N ARG A 177 -3.29 14.77 21.85
CA ARG A 177 -3.84 14.88 20.50
C ARG A 177 -4.53 13.56 20.08
N ARG A 178 -5.74 13.66 19.57
CA ARG A 178 -6.44 12.50 19.01
C ARG A 178 -5.84 12.11 17.67
N TYR A 179 -5.88 10.81 17.39
CA TYR A 179 -5.56 10.27 16.07
C TYR A 179 -6.54 10.79 15.02
N THR A 180 -6.01 11.14 13.86
CA THR A 180 -6.76 11.46 12.64
C THR A 180 -6.12 10.70 11.47
N GLU A 181 -6.85 10.47 10.39
CA GLU A 181 -6.34 9.76 9.20
C GLU A 181 -5.08 10.40 8.60
N SER A 182 -4.92 11.72 8.75
CA SER A 182 -3.72 12.43 8.31
C SER A 182 -2.45 12.06 9.09
N ASP A 183 -2.58 11.35 10.20
CA ASP A 183 -1.44 10.88 10.99
C ASP A 183 -0.86 9.56 10.43
N ALA A 184 -1.59 8.86 9.57
CA ALA A 184 -1.20 7.56 9.05
C ALA A 184 0.21 7.55 8.42
N PRO A 185 0.59 8.49 7.52
CA PRO A 185 1.93 8.52 6.97
C PRO A 185 3.02 8.72 8.03
N GLU A 186 2.77 9.54 9.07
CA GLU A 186 3.70 9.76 10.17
C GLU A 186 3.89 8.51 11.01
N VAL A 187 2.80 7.78 11.30
CA VAL A 187 2.86 6.50 12.01
C VAL A 187 3.68 5.48 11.22
N PHE A 188 3.43 5.31 9.92
CA PHE A 188 4.22 4.38 9.11
C PHE A 188 5.68 4.80 8.97
N ARG A 189 5.98 6.09 8.94
CA ARG A 189 7.37 6.56 9.02
C ARG A 189 8.02 6.15 10.33
N ALA A 190 7.34 6.34 11.45
CA ALA A 190 7.83 5.88 12.75
C ALA A 190 8.00 4.34 12.82
N VAL A 191 7.11 3.58 12.16
CA VAL A 191 7.25 2.12 12.01
C VAL A 191 8.56 1.76 11.32
N ILE A 192 8.93 2.49 10.27
CA ILE A 192 10.15 2.26 9.51
C ILE A 192 11.38 2.73 10.28
N ASP A 193 11.39 3.98 10.76
CA ASP A 193 12.53 4.60 11.45
C ASP A 193 12.91 3.83 12.72
N GLY A 194 11.93 3.29 13.42
CA GLY A 194 12.15 2.42 14.60
C GLY A 194 12.43 0.96 14.26
N GLY A 195 12.38 0.56 13.00
CA GLY A 195 12.59 -0.84 12.57
C GLY A 195 11.46 -1.79 12.98
N TYR A 196 10.32 -1.28 13.45
CA TYR A 196 9.22 -2.10 14.01
C TYR A 196 8.56 -3.00 12.97
N HIS A 197 8.60 -2.64 11.68
CA HIS A 197 8.06 -3.44 10.57
C HIS A 197 8.63 -4.85 10.51
N ARG A 198 9.86 -5.07 11.04
CA ARG A 198 10.56 -6.37 11.04
C ARG A 198 10.02 -7.34 12.09
N SER A 199 9.32 -6.82 13.10
CA SER A 199 8.82 -7.62 14.22
C SER A 199 7.44 -7.08 14.67
N PRO A 200 6.40 -7.23 13.84
CA PRO A 200 5.05 -6.81 14.21
C PRO A 200 4.57 -7.54 15.45
N LEU A 201 3.95 -6.81 16.36
CA LEU A 201 3.37 -7.38 17.57
C LEU A 201 1.94 -7.86 17.28
N GLY A 202 1.80 -9.10 16.87
CA GLY A 202 0.53 -9.70 16.46
C GLY A 202 0.55 -10.14 15.01
N SER A 203 -0.62 -10.29 14.41
CA SER A 203 -0.76 -10.71 13.02
C SER A 203 -1.81 -9.88 12.28
N ASN A 204 -1.66 -9.80 10.96
CA ASN A 204 -2.66 -9.32 10.03
C ASN A 204 -2.34 -9.91 8.66
N ARG A 205 -3.29 -10.64 8.07
CA ARG A 205 -3.06 -11.34 6.81
C ARG A 205 -2.76 -10.37 5.66
N SER A 206 -3.47 -9.26 5.58
CA SER A 206 -3.25 -8.29 4.50
C SER A 206 -1.90 -7.60 4.59
N TRP A 207 -1.40 -7.33 5.80
CA TRP A 207 -0.03 -6.88 6.03
C TRP A 207 1.00 -7.89 5.49
N SER A 208 0.83 -9.18 5.83
CA SER A 208 1.73 -10.25 5.36
C SER A 208 1.71 -10.39 3.84
N HIS A 209 0.52 -10.33 3.22
CA HIS A 209 0.39 -10.39 1.76
C HIS A 209 1.04 -9.18 1.08
N PHE A 210 0.87 -7.98 1.64
CA PHE A 210 1.54 -6.78 1.11
C PHE A 210 3.07 -6.96 1.05
N TYR A 211 3.67 -7.47 2.13
CA TYR A 211 5.12 -7.73 2.16
C TYR A 211 5.56 -8.77 1.12
N GLN A 212 4.80 -9.84 0.96
CA GLN A 212 5.05 -10.87 -0.07
C GLN A 212 4.95 -10.27 -1.49
N ASP A 213 3.96 -9.43 -1.74
CA ASP A 213 3.77 -8.78 -3.03
C ASP A 213 4.94 -7.86 -3.39
N VAL A 214 5.45 -7.09 -2.42
CA VAL A 214 6.59 -6.19 -2.63
C VAL A 214 7.87 -6.98 -2.91
N GLU A 215 8.12 -8.06 -2.17
CA GLU A 215 9.27 -8.94 -2.40
C GLU A 215 9.21 -9.60 -3.79
N LEU A 216 8.04 -10.07 -4.19
CA LEU A 216 7.82 -10.69 -5.50
C LEU A 216 8.05 -9.68 -6.63
N CYS A 217 7.49 -8.49 -6.52
CA CYS A 217 7.67 -7.41 -7.50
C CYS A 217 9.15 -6.99 -7.61
N GLY A 218 9.84 -6.86 -6.48
CA GLY A 218 11.27 -6.52 -6.45
C GLY A 218 12.10 -7.50 -7.25
N ARG A 219 11.90 -8.79 -7.03
CA ARG A 219 12.62 -9.87 -7.75
C ARG A 219 12.34 -9.90 -9.25
N GLN A 220 11.11 -9.66 -9.67
CA GLN A 220 10.68 -9.84 -11.05
C GLN A 220 10.89 -8.62 -11.95
N HIS A 221 10.82 -7.42 -11.40
CA HIS A 221 10.67 -6.22 -12.21
C HIS A 221 11.65 -5.07 -11.89
N LEU A 222 12.38 -5.15 -10.78
CA LEU A 222 13.20 -4.04 -10.31
C LEU A 222 14.71 -4.34 -10.35
N HIS A 223 15.11 -5.59 -10.59
CA HIS A 223 16.51 -6.03 -10.65
C HIS A 223 16.93 -6.51 -12.05
N GLY A 224 16.20 -6.12 -13.09
CA GLY A 224 16.53 -6.41 -14.50
C GLY A 224 17.46 -5.37 -15.14
#